data_b7fe37a4b242bab00f11e055424ce5d7
#
_entry.id   b7fe37a4b242bab00f11e055424ce5d7
#
_cell.length_a   1.000
_cell.length_b   1.000
_cell.length_c   1.000
_cell.angle_alpha   90.00
_cell.angle_beta   90.00
_cell.angle_gamma   90.00
#
_symmetry.space_group_name_H-M   'P 1'
#
loop_
_entity.id
_entity.type
_entity.pdbx_description
1 polymer ?
#
loop_
_entity_poly.entity_id
_entity_poly.type
_entity_poly.pdbx_seq_one_letter_code
_entity_poly.pdbx_strand_id
1 'polypeptide(L)'
;MEQGLSQRGAARVNSKGLSKSAASRMWHEKSLEQLDLLRNRSLEVQKFVALMIDGVRLSEGIWVIIAMGIDSEGNKVMLDFEEGSSENSTAVGDLINRLKNRGVDSCAEQPLLIVRDGSPAIKKAVKQHWPESVQQECLVHMQRKTRDKLRAKDRADFDNHCTRLRDAQGLEAGVEAFDDMTDFLSERNAAAAIALKNREEDLLAFHRLNAPSTLNVTFLNTNSIENGFRNLREDTVNVKKCSHKKDI
;
A
#
# COMPACT_ATOMS: atom_id res chain seq x y z
N MET A 1 11.61 10.57 21.59
CA MET A 1 11.51 11.98 21.15
C MET A 1 11.91 12.02 19.68
N GLU A 2 10.90 11.89 18.81
CA GLU A 2 11.08 11.96 17.35
C GLU A 2 11.07 13.42 16.94
N GLN A 3 12.20 13.93 16.47
CA GLN A 3 12.21 15.21 15.76
C GLN A 3 11.97 14.93 14.29
N GLY A 4 10.73 15.03 13.83
CA GLY A 4 10.40 15.13 12.43
C GLY A 4 11.10 16.32 11.82
N LEU A 5 12.04 16.08 10.91
CA LEU A 5 12.69 17.09 10.09
C LEU A 5 11.66 17.65 9.10
N SER A 6 10.93 18.72 9.50
CA SER A 6 10.10 19.46 8.58
C SER A 6 10.97 20.34 7.67
N GLN A 7 10.53 20.65 6.45
CA GLN A 7 11.19 21.57 5.52
C GLN A 7 11.51 22.96 6.15
N ARG A 8 10.83 23.35 7.21
CA ARG A 8 11.16 24.53 8.00
C ARG A 8 12.55 24.48 8.64
N GLY A 9 13.08 23.26 8.89
CA GLY A 9 14.45 23.05 9.34
C GLY A 9 15.48 23.32 8.24
N ALA A 10 15.22 22.87 7.01
CA ALA A 10 16.12 23.08 5.88
C ALA A 10 16.25 24.56 5.48
N ALA A 11 15.17 25.34 5.57
CA ALA A 11 15.20 26.78 5.31
C ALA A 11 16.02 27.59 6.34
N ARG A 12 16.15 27.10 7.59
CA ARG A 12 16.93 27.77 8.64
C ARG A 12 18.43 27.48 8.60
N VAL A 13 18.87 26.37 7.96
CA VAL A 13 20.28 26.04 7.78
C VAL A 13 20.96 26.99 6.75
N ASN A 14 20.16 27.67 5.93
CA ASN A 14 20.65 28.52 4.85
C ASN A 14 21.05 29.95 5.27
N SER A 15 21.27 30.20 6.55
CA SER A 15 21.47 31.56 7.03
C SER A 15 22.91 32.08 6.99
N LYS A 16 23.94 31.27 6.74
CA LYS A 16 25.32 31.78 6.51
C LYS A 16 26.19 30.74 5.79
N GLY A 17 26.49 30.93 4.51
CA GLY A 17 27.72 30.47 3.89
C GLY A 17 27.65 29.27 2.95
N LEU A 18 26.52 28.54 2.80
CA LEU A 18 26.42 27.43 1.85
C LEU A 18 25.83 27.88 0.51
N SER A 19 26.51 27.56 -0.58
CA SER A 19 25.93 27.74 -1.92
C SER A 19 24.75 26.77 -2.13
N LYS A 20 23.82 27.09 -3.04
CA LYS A 20 22.67 26.21 -3.36
C LYS A 20 23.13 24.82 -3.78
N SER A 21 24.22 24.70 -4.53
CA SER A 21 24.80 23.42 -4.93
C SER A 21 25.42 22.64 -3.78
N ALA A 22 26.00 23.30 -2.80
CA ALA A 22 26.54 22.63 -1.60
C ALA A 22 25.39 22.13 -0.71
N ALA A 23 24.34 22.90 -0.54
CA ALA A 23 23.14 22.48 0.19
C ALA A 23 22.46 21.28 -0.49
N SER A 24 22.36 21.27 -1.83
CA SER A 24 21.81 20.15 -2.59
C SER A 24 22.64 18.88 -2.43
N ARG A 25 23.99 18.98 -2.49
CA ARG A 25 24.87 17.81 -2.27
C ARG A 25 24.73 17.25 -0.85
N MET A 26 24.75 18.12 0.16
CA MET A 26 24.54 17.67 1.56
C MET A 26 23.19 16.98 1.76
N TRP A 27 22.14 17.51 1.14
CA TRP A 27 20.81 16.89 1.19
C TRP A 27 20.83 15.49 0.54
N HIS A 28 21.43 15.37 -0.63
CA HIS A 28 21.57 14.10 -1.34
C HIS A 28 22.35 13.06 -0.52
N GLU A 29 23.52 13.42 0.01
CA GLU A 29 24.32 12.54 0.87
C GLU A 29 23.54 12.07 2.10
N LYS A 30 22.87 13.01 2.79
CA LYS A 30 22.03 12.66 3.94
C LYS A 30 20.84 11.78 3.59
N SER A 31 20.24 11.96 2.42
CA SER A 31 19.13 11.12 1.95
C SER A 31 19.61 9.71 1.66
N LEU A 32 20.80 9.54 1.05
CA LEU A 32 21.41 8.23 0.83
C LEU A 32 21.72 7.51 2.13
N GLU A 33 22.31 8.21 3.12
CA GLU A 33 22.55 7.64 4.47
C GLU A 33 21.24 7.13 5.11
N GLN A 34 20.15 7.91 5.04
CA GLN A 34 18.87 7.51 5.60
C GLN A 34 18.25 6.33 4.84
N LEU A 35 18.42 6.28 3.52
CA LEU A 35 17.99 5.16 2.71
C LEU A 35 18.74 3.88 3.06
N ASP A 36 20.06 3.97 3.24
CA ASP A 36 20.89 2.84 3.67
C ASP A 36 20.49 2.34 5.06
N LEU A 37 20.23 3.25 6.00
CA LEU A 37 19.72 2.89 7.32
C LEU A 37 18.37 2.19 7.23
N LEU A 38 17.44 2.69 6.41
CA LEU A 38 16.14 2.06 6.20
C LEU A 38 16.29 0.65 5.62
N ARG A 39 17.13 0.49 4.59
CA ARG A 39 17.30 -0.77 3.85
C ARG A 39 18.09 -1.83 4.61
N ASN A 40 18.98 -1.42 5.52
CA ASN A 40 19.87 -2.34 6.25
C ASN A 40 19.42 -2.65 7.69
N ARG A 41 18.40 -1.95 8.21
CA ARG A 41 17.93 -2.26 9.57
C ARG A 41 17.35 -3.67 9.63
N SER A 42 17.68 -4.43 10.69
CA SER A 42 17.03 -5.71 10.99
C SER A 42 15.54 -5.50 11.32
N LEU A 43 14.70 -6.40 10.86
CA LEU A 43 13.26 -6.45 11.14
C LEU A 43 12.87 -7.68 11.97
N GLU A 44 13.84 -8.52 12.37
CA GLU A 44 13.63 -9.77 13.09
C GLU A 44 12.95 -9.59 14.45
N VAL A 45 13.20 -8.47 15.11
CA VAL A 45 12.64 -8.19 16.45
C VAL A 45 11.17 -7.76 16.38
N GLN A 46 10.73 -7.26 15.23
CA GLN A 46 9.38 -6.74 15.03
C GLN A 46 8.45 -7.86 14.55
N LYS A 47 7.45 -8.20 15.38
CA LYS A 47 6.42 -9.17 15.01
C LYS A 47 5.35 -8.51 14.16
N PHE A 48 5.53 -8.52 12.85
CA PHE A 48 4.52 -8.05 11.93
C PHE A 48 3.37 -9.05 11.80
N VAL A 49 2.14 -8.55 11.87
CA VAL A 49 0.91 -9.33 11.65
C VAL A 49 0.34 -9.08 10.26
N ALA A 50 0.64 -7.92 9.69
CA ALA A 50 0.22 -7.58 8.34
C ALA A 50 1.26 -6.70 7.62
N LEU A 51 1.24 -6.78 6.30
CA LEU A 51 1.94 -5.86 5.41
C LEU A 51 0.94 -5.21 4.46
N MET A 52 1.16 -3.95 4.15
CA MET A 52 0.50 -3.26 3.06
C MET A 52 1.50 -3.06 1.93
N ILE A 53 1.12 -3.42 0.69
CA ILE A 53 1.95 -3.21 -0.50
C ILE A 53 1.12 -2.45 -1.53
N ASP A 54 1.60 -1.30 -1.97
CA ASP A 54 0.89 -0.43 -2.91
C ASP A 54 1.86 0.29 -3.84
N GLY A 55 1.40 0.58 -5.06
CA GLY A 55 2.12 1.38 -6.03
C GLY A 55 1.65 2.83 -6.02
N VAL A 56 2.56 3.77 -5.79
CA VAL A 56 2.26 5.19 -5.73
C VAL A 56 2.99 5.95 -6.82
N ARG A 57 2.28 6.82 -7.52
CA ARG A 57 2.89 7.75 -8.47
C ARG A 57 3.39 8.98 -7.71
N LEU A 58 4.70 9.20 -7.70
CA LEU A 58 5.32 10.37 -7.06
C LEU A 58 5.31 11.59 -7.99
N SER A 59 5.67 11.41 -9.25
CA SER A 59 5.69 12.46 -10.25
C SER A 59 5.41 11.88 -11.65
N GLU A 60 5.48 12.72 -12.70
CA GLU A 60 5.33 12.24 -14.05
C GLU A 60 6.43 11.22 -14.40
N GLY A 61 6.02 9.99 -14.73
CA GLY A 61 6.92 8.88 -15.06
C GLY A 61 7.60 8.18 -13.90
N ILE A 62 7.46 8.66 -12.63
CA ILE A 62 8.07 8.03 -11.46
C ILE A 62 7.01 7.35 -10.62
N TRP A 63 7.13 6.05 -10.53
CA TRP A 63 6.31 5.18 -9.68
C TRP A 63 7.18 4.53 -8.63
N VAL A 64 6.63 4.33 -7.45
CA VAL A 64 7.29 3.68 -6.32
C VAL A 64 6.36 2.64 -5.74
N ILE A 65 6.87 1.43 -5.55
CA ILE A 65 6.20 0.36 -4.82
C ILE A 65 6.65 0.46 -3.37
N ILE A 66 5.72 0.40 -2.44
CA ILE A 66 5.96 0.61 -1.03
C ILE A 66 5.48 -0.57 -0.23
N ALA A 67 6.26 -0.94 0.77
CA ALA A 67 5.88 -1.87 1.81
C ALA A 67 5.82 -1.17 3.18
N MET A 68 4.67 -1.28 3.84
CA MET A 68 4.42 -0.83 5.20
C MET A 68 4.02 -2.02 6.05
N GLY A 69 4.69 -2.22 7.19
CA GLY A 69 4.35 -3.24 8.17
C GLY A 69 3.39 -2.74 9.24
N ILE A 70 2.56 -3.63 9.75
CA ILE A 70 1.75 -3.41 10.95
C ILE A 70 2.15 -4.49 11.94
N ASP A 71 2.64 -4.07 13.09
CA ASP A 71 3.05 -5.00 14.16
C ASP A 71 1.86 -5.42 15.03
N SER A 72 2.12 -6.32 16.00
CA SER A 72 1.11 -6.83 16.92
C SER A 72 0.55 -5.77 17.88
N GLU A 73 1.20 -4.60 18.00
CA GLU A 73 0.73 -3.47 18.79
C GLU A 73 -0.09 -2.47 17.96
N GLY A 74 -0.18 -2.68 16.64
CA GLY A 74 -0.87 -1.81 15.70
C GLY A 74 -0.02 -0.65 15.17
N ASN A 75 1.28 -0.61 15.48
CA ASN A 75 2.17 0.41 14.94
C ASN A 75 2.38 0.18 13.45
N LYS A 76 2.36 1.27 12.70
CA LYS A 76 2.58 1.28 11.25
C LYS A 76 4.00 1.74 10.96
N VAL A 77 4.77 0.88 10.32
CA VAL A 77 6.19 1.08 10.07
C VAL A 77 6.48 1.01 8.58
N MET A 78 7.06 2.07 8.02
CA MET A 78 7.62 2.03 6.67
C MET A 78 8.78 1.02 6.66
N LEU A 79 8.67 -0.02 5.84
CA LEU A 79 9.68 -1.09 5.78
C LEU A 79 10.69 -0.86 4.68
N ASP A 80 10.22 -0.62 3.48
CA ASP A 80 11.05 -0.43 2.29
C ASP A 80 10.22 0.16 1.14
N PHE A 81 10.90 0.59 0.09
CA PHE A 81 10.30 0.97 -1.17
C PHE A 81 11.22 0.63 -2.35
N GLU A 82 10.62 0.48 -3.53
CA GLU A 82 11.34 0.21 -4.78
C GLU A 82 10.83 1.12 -5.88
N GLU A 83 11.74 1.69 -6.69
CA GLU A 83 11.34 2.42 -7.90
C GLU A 83 10.79 1.45 -8.93
N GLY A 84 9.59 1.69 -9.37
CA GLY A 84 8.90 0.85 -10.35
C GLY A 84 7.40 0.92 -10.21
N SER A 85 6.71 0.48 -11.26
CA SER A 85 5.25 0.35 -11.27
C SER A 85 4.82 -0.91 -10.50
N SER A 86 3.66 -0.87 -9.85
CA SER A 86 3.02 -2.04 -9.25
C SER A 86 2.69 -3.14 -10.27
N GLU A 87 2.76 -2.85 -11.56
CA GLU A 87 2.65 -3.82 -12.64
C GLU A 87 3.96 -4.59 -12.94
N ASN A 88 5.08 -4.18 -12.33
CA ASN A 88 6.39 -4.83 -12.49
C ASN A 88 6.60 -5.89 -11.40
N SER A 89 6.30 -7.14 -11.70
CA SER A 89 6.45 -8.26 -10.75
C SER A 89 7.90 -8.49 -10.30
N THR A 90 8.90 -8.13 -11.10
CA THR A 90 10.32 -8.24 -10.72
C THR A 90 10.65 -7.23 -9.63
N ALA A 91 10.29 -5.96 -9.80
CA ALA A 91 10.51 -4.93 -8.80
C ALA A 91 9.80 -5.26 -7.47
N VAL A 92 8.56 -5.79 -7.55
CA VAL A 92 7.84 -6.28 -6.35
C VAL A 92 8.58 -7.45 -5.70
N GLY A 93 9.09 -8.39 -6.50
CA GLY A 93 9.85 -9.54 -6.02
C GLY A 93 11.15 -9.13 -5.33
N ASP A 94 11.87 -8.16 -5.89
CA ASP A 94 13.11 -7.62 -5.30
C ASP A 94 12.84 -6.93 -3.96
N LEU A 95 11.74 -6.15 -3.87
CA LEU A 95 11.28 -5.56 -2.62
C LEU A 95 10.99 -6.64 -1.56
N ILE A 96 10.23 -7.69 -1.91
CA ILE A 96 9.89 -8.78 -0.99
C ILE A 96 11.15 -9.54 -0.55
N ASN A 97 12.08 -9.83 -1.47
CA ASN A 97 13.33 -10.51 -1.12
C ASN A 97 14.17 -9.72 -0.12
N ARG A 98 14.25 -8.40 -0.28
CA ARG A 98 14.96 -7.55 0.70
C ARG A 98 14.28 -7.61 2.07
N LEU A 99 12.94 -7.61 2.14
CA LEU A 99 12.21 -7.74 3.40
C LEU A 99 12.48 -9.10 4.06
N LYS A 100 12.47 -10.19 3.29
CA LYS A 100 12.80 -11.54 3.79
C LYS A 100 14.22 -11.60 4.36
N ASN A 101 15.19 -11.06 3.64
CA ASN A 101 16.60 -11.02 4.09
C ASN A 101 16.79 -10.21 5.38
N ARG A 102 15.83 -9.37 5.75
CA ARG A 102 15.83 -8.54 6.96
C ARG A 102 14.98 -9.12 8.09
N GLY A 103 14.42 -10.33 7.90
CA GLY A 103 13.69 -11.07 8.91
C GLY A 103 12.16 -11.00 8.81
N VAL A 104 11.58 -10.43 7.74
CA VAL A 104 10.12 -10.47 7.51
C VAL A 104 9.78 -11.74 6.74
N ASP A 105 9.13 -12.68 7.38
CA ASP A 105 8.69 -13.92 6.72
C ASP A 105 7.22 -14.24 7.03
N SER A 106 6.64 -15.12 6.22
CA SER A 106 5.30 -15.67 6.37
C SER A 106 5.38 -17.18 6.30
N CYS A 107 4.93 -17.87 7.34
CA CYS A 107 4.90 -19.32 7.39
C CYS A 107 3.49 -19.82 7.79
N ALA A 108 3.28 -21.13 7.70
CA ALA A 108 1.98 -21.73 8.00
C ALA A 108 1.51 -21.49 9.42
N GLU A 109 2.44 -21.43 10.39
CA GLU A 109 2.17 -21.20 11.82
C GLU A 109 1.85 -19.72 12.12
N GLN A 110 2.40 -18.81 11.30
CA GLN A 110 2.19 -17.35 11.43
C GLN A 110 2.06 -16.72 10.03
N PRO A 111 0.91 -16.94 9.37
CA PRO A 111 0.70 -16.36 8.06
C PRO A 111 0.52 -14.84 8.16
N LEU A 112 1.27 -14.09 7.33
CA LEU A 112 1.09 -12.66 7.22
C LEU A 112 -0.19 -12.33 6.43
N LEU A 113 -0.92 -11.33 6.88
CA LEU A 113 -1.96 -10.70 6.08
C LEU A 113 -1.31 -9.67 5.15
N ILE A 114 -1.41 -9.88 3.84
CA ILE A 114 -0.89 -8.94 2.83
C ILE A 114 -2.06 -8.16 2.22
N VAL A 115 -2.18 -6.89 2.59
CA VAL A 115 -3.16 -5.97 1.98
C VAL A 115 -2.50 -5.29 0.78
N ARG A 116 -3.08 -5.45 -0.40
CA ARG A 116 -2.49 -4.97 -1.66
C ARG A 116 -3.52 -4.31 -2.56
N ASP A 117 -3.04 -3.52 -3.53
CA ASP A 117 -3.88 -3.08 -4.63
C ASP A 117 -4.32 -4.29 -5.50
N GLY A 118 -5.22 -4.04 -6.45
CA GLY A 118 -5.69 -5.09 -7.37
C GLY A 118 -4.69 -5.44 -8.49
N SER A 119 -3.38 -5.16 -8.34
CA SER A 119 -2.36 -5.50 -9.34
C SER A 119 -2.12 -7.01 -9.40
N PRO A 120 -2.26 -7.63 -10.58
CA PRO A 120 -1.91 -9.04 -10.77
C PRO A 120 -0.42 -9.33 -10.52
N ALA A 121 0.45 -8.34 -10.78
CA ALA A 121 1.89 -8.49 -10.58
C ALA A 121 2.25 -8.56 -9.10
N ILE A 122 1.64 -7.72 -8.25
CA ILE A 122 1.81 -7.81 -6.80
C ILE A 122 1.27 -9.15 -6.30
N LYS A 123 0.04 -9.54 -6.70
CA LYS A 123 -0.55 -10.83 -6.33
C LYS A 123 0.38 -12.01 -6.65
N LYS A 124 0.93 -12.02 -7.87
CA LYS A 124 1.85 -13.07 -8.33
C LYS A 124 3.13 -13.09 -7.51
N ALA A 125 3.77 -11.94 -7.29
CA ALA A 125 5.01 -11.86 -6.54
C ALA A 125 4.81 -12.28 -5.07
N VAL A 126 3.76 -11.82 -4.41
CA VAL A 126 3.41 -12.23 -3.04
C VAL A 126 3.20 -13.75 -2.98
N LYS A 127 2.41 -14.34 -3.90
CA LYS A 127 2.19 -15.79 -3.92
C LYS A 127 3.48 -16.60 -4.16
N GLN A 128 4.41 -16.05 -4.93
CA GLN A 128 5.69 -16.71 -5.21
C GLN A 128 6.64 -16.69 -3.99
N HIS A 129 6.71 -15.56 -3.27
CA HIS A 129 7.69 -15.34 -2.20
C HIS A 129 7.15 -15.65 -0.81
N TRP A 130 5.83 -15.50 -0.59
CA TRP A 130 5.11 -15.80 0.64
C TRP A 130 3.86 -16.63 0.36
N PRO A 131 4.00 -17.90 -0.07
CA PRO A 131 2.88 -18.76 -0.48
C PRO A 131 1.84 -18.96 0.62
N GLU A 132 2.26 -18.95 1.90
CA GLU A 132 1.40 -19.16 3.07
C GLU A 132 0.69 -17.87 3.53
N SER A 133 0.95 -16.73 2.89
CA SER A 133 0.30 -15.47 3.26
C SER A 133 -1.17 -15.43 2.86
N VAL A 134 -1.97 -14.75 3.68
CA VAL A 134 -3.36 -14.40 3.36
C VAL A 134 -3.35 -13.10 2.56
N GLN A 135 -3.88 -13.09 1.34
CA GLN A 135 -3.87 -11.89 0.49
C GLN A 135 -5.25 -11.23 0.47
N GLN A 136 -5.32 -9.99 0.95
CA GLN A 136 -6.51 -9.13 0.89
C GLN A 136 -6.35 -8.07 -0.20
N GLU A 137 -7.28 -8.02 -1.13
CA GLU A 137 -7.33 -6.90 -2.09
C GLU A 137 -7.97 -5.66 -1.43
N CYS A 138 -7.35 -4.50 -1.64
CA CYS A 138 -7.83 -3.22 -1.14
C CYS A 138 -9.22 -2.88 -1.69
N LEU A 139 -10.22 -2.81 -0.79
CA LEU A 139 -11.60 -2.48 -1.17
C LEU A 139 -11.74 -1.07 -1.76
N VAL A 140 -10.94 -0.11 -1.31
CA VAL A 140 -10.96 1.26 -1.84
C VAL A 140 -10.51 1.30 -3.30
N HIS A 141 -9.44 0.58 -3.64
CA HIS A 141 -8.98 0.46 -5.03
C HIS A 141 -10.00 -0.28 -5.90
N MET A 142 -10.57 -1.36 -5.40
CA MET A 142 -11.66 -2.08 -6.06
C MET A 142 -12.84 -1.15 -6.32
N GLN A 143 -13.31 -0.43 -5.28
CA GLN A 143 -14.42 0.50 -5.39
C GLN A 143 -14.18 1.58 -6.45
N ARG A 144 -13.02 2.27 -6.41
CA ARG A 144 -12.65 3.32 -7.39
C ARG A 144 -12.68 2.76 -8.82
N LYS A 145 -11.98 1.65 -9.08
CA LYS A 145 -11.89 1.02 -10.42
C LYS A 145 -13.25 0.55 -10.95
N THR A 146 -14.13 0.06 -10.08
CA THR A 146 -15.47 -0.40 -10.48
C THR A 146 -16.43 0.76 -10.69
N ARG A 147 -16.41 1.75 -9.80
CA ARG A 147 -17.23 2.96 -9.86
C ARG A 147 -17.03 3.74 -11.16
N ASP A 148 -15.78 3.79 -11.67
CA ASP A 148 -15.45 4.47 -12.94
C ASP A 148 -16.11 3.81 -14.16
N LYS A 149 -16.50 2.52 -14.04
CA LYS A 149 -17.21 1.77 -15.09
C LYS A 149 -18.74 1.92 -15.02
N LEU A 150 -19.26 2.62 -14.01
CA LEU A 150 -20.68 2.81 -13.78
C LEU A 150 -21.15 4.20 -14.25
N ARG A 151 -22.43 4.25 -14.69
CA ARG A 151 -23.08 5.52 -14.97
C ARG A 151 -23.21 6.35 -13.68
N ALA A 152 -23.16 7.66 -13.81
CA ALA A 152 -23.19 8.59 -12.67
C ALA A 152 -24.35 8.30 -11.69
N LYS A 153 -25.53 7.97 -12.19
CA LYS A 153 -26.72 7.68 -11.38
C LYS A 153 -26.62 6.41 -10.53
N ASP A 154 -25.79 5.43 -10.94
CA ASP A 154 -25.65 4.13 -10.26
C ASP A 154 -24.52 4.13 -9.22
N ARG A 155 -23.70 5.20 -9.18
CA ARG A 155 -22.49 5.26 -8.36
C ARG A 155 -22.76 5.34 -6.86
N ALA A 156 -23.80 6.09 -6.47
CA ALA A 156 -24.13 6.25 -5.05
C ALA A 156 -24.61 4.92 -4.45
N ASP A 157 -25.46 4.18 -5.17
CA ASP A 157 -25.95 2.87 -4.72
C ASP A 157 -24.80 1.86 -4.65
N PHE A 158 -23.89 1.87 -5.63
CA PHE A 158 -22.69 1.03 -5.58
C PHE A 158 -21.80 1.37 -4.37
N ASP A 159 -21.61 2.65 -4.06
CA ASP A 159 -20.84 3.08 -2.89
C ASP A 159 -21.48 2.58 -1.58
N ASN A 160 -22.81 2.51 -1.50
CA ASN A 160 -23.55 1.91 -0.37
C ASN A 160 -23.27 0.40 -0.24
N HIS A 161 -23.26 -0.35 -1.36
CA HIS A 161 -22.89 -1.77 -1.34
C HIS A 161 -21.44 -1.97 -0.88
N CYS A 162 -20.51 -1.15 -1.34
CA CYS A 162 -19.12 -1.21 -0.87
C CYS A 162 -19.01 -0.91 0.63
N THR A 163 -19.81 0.00 1.15
CA THR A 163 -19.88 0.30 2.59
C THR A 163 -20.39 -0.89 3.39
N ARG A 164 -21.46 -1.55 2.93
CA ARG A 164 -22.00 -2.77 3.58
C ARG A 164 -20.96 -3.88 3.60
N LEU A 165 -20.25 -4.12 2.48
CA LEU A 165 -19.18 -5.11 2.42
C LEU A 165 -18.05 -4.78 3.40
N ARG A 166 -17.60 -3.52 3.45
CA ARG A 166 -16.56 -3.08 4.39
C ARG A 166 -16.96 -3.29 5.85
N ASP A 167 -18.21 -3.01 6.19
CA ASP A 167 -18.73 -3.02 7.56
C ASP A 167 -19.24 -4.40 7.99
N ALA A 168 -19.28 -5.36 7.07
CA ALA A 168 -19.71 -6.74 7.33
C ALA A 168 -18.80 -7.42 8.36
N GLN A 169 -19.42 -8.19 9.27
CA GLN A 169 -18.73 -8.85 10.38
C GLN A 169 -18.64 -10.36 10.12
N GLY A 170 -17.42 -10.86 9.93
CA GLY A 170 -17.15 -12.26 9.63
C GLY A 170 -17.47 -12.65 8.18
N LEU A 171 -17.24 -13.92 7.86
CA LEU A 171 -17.32 -14.41 6.49
C LEU A 171 -18.76 -14.43 5.96
N GLU A 172 -19.72 -14.91 6.76
CA GLU A 172 -21.12 -15.07 6.30
C GLU A 172 -21.73 -13.73 5.86
N ALA A 173 -21.62 -12.70 6.72
CA ALA A 173 -22.09 -11.35 6.39
C ALA A 173 -21.27 -10.72 5.24
N GLY A 174 -19.97 -11.04 5.14
CA GLY A 174 -19.13 -10.59 4.03
C GLY A 174 -19.57 -11.18 2.69
N VAL A 175 -19.88 -12.47 2.65
CA VAL A 175 -20.40 -13.16 1.44
C VAL A 175 -21.74 -12.58 1.04
N GLU A 176 -22.70 -12.44 1.97
CA GLU A 176 -23.99 -11.84 1.69
C GLU A 176 -23.87 -10.43 1.08
N ALA A 177 -23.05 -9.58 1.69
CA ALA A 177 -22.83 -8.22 1.19
C ALA A 177 -22.12 -8.20 -0.17
N PHE A 178 -21.23 -9.17 -0.44
CA PHE A 178 -20.54 -9.32 -1.71
C PHE A 178 -21.49 -9.80 -2.81
N ASP A 179 -22.37 -10.77 -2.52
CA ASP A 179 -23.38 -11.26 -3.44
C ASP A 179 -24.37 -10.16 -3.82
N ASP A 180 -24.91 -9.43 -2.83
CA ASP A 180 -25.76 -8.27 -3.07
C ASP A 180 -25.10 -7.23 -3.99
N MET A 181 -23.81 -6.96 -3.77
CA MET A 181 -23.04 -6.02 -4.59
C MET A 181 -22.85 -6.54 -6.02
N THR A 182 -22.54 -7.82 -6.19
CA THR A 182 -22.34 -8.40 -7.51
C THR A 182 -23.65 -8.56 -8.29
N ASP A 183 -24.76 -8.84 -7.63
CA ASP A 183 -26.09 -8.88 -8.24
C ASP A 183 -26.51 -7.49 -8.70
N PHE A 184 -26.34 -6.45 -7.86
CA PHE A 184 -26.54 -5.06 -8.26
C PHE A 184 -25.73 -4.71 -9.52
N LEU A 185 -24.46 -5.14 -9.61
CA LEU A 185 -23.61 -4.89 -10.76
C LEU A 185 -24.04 -5.68 -11.99
N SER A 186 -24.55 -6.91 -11.83
CA SER A 186 -24.92 -7.77 -12.95
C SER A 186 -25.99 -7.13 -13.85
N GLU A 187 -26.93 -6.40 -13.25
CA GLU A 187 -27.98 -5.66 -13.95
C GLU A 187 -27.47 -4.37 -14.65
N ARG A 188 -26.32 -3.83 -14.25
CA ARG A 188 -25.81 -2.51 -14.70
C ARG A 188 -24.56 -2.60 -15.53
N ASN A 189 -23.67 -3.52 -15.19
CA ASN A 189 -22.42 -3.81 -15.89
C ASN A 189 -21.97 -5.24 -15.62
N ALA A 190 -22.49 -6.19 -16.40
CA ALA A 190 -22.21 -7.62 -16.25
C ALA A 190 -20.69 -7.93 -16.28
N ALA A 191 -19.90 -7.22 -17.09
CA ALA A 191 -18.46 -7.42 -17.14
C ALA A 191 -17.77 -7.02 -15.82
N ALA A 192 -18.26 -5.96 -15.16
CA ALA A 192 -17.77 -5.57 -13.85
C ALA A 192 -18.14 -6.59 -12.78
N ALA A 193 -19.37 -7.14 -12.81
CA ALA A 193 -19.79 -8.19 -11.90
C ALA A 193 -18.92 -9.44 -12.01
N ILE A 194 -18.70 -9.94 -13.23
CA ILE A 194 -17.81 -11.09 -13.49
C ILE A 194 -16.39 -10.82 -12.99
N ALA A 195 -15.85 -9.62 -13.26
CA ALA A 195 -14.52 -9.24 -12.81
C ALA A 195 -14.39 -9.21 -11.28
N LEU A 196 -15.44 -8.89 -10.54
CA LEU A 196 -15.45 -8.96 -9.08
C LEU A 196 -15.59 -10.41 -8.59
N LYS A 197 -16.48 -11.21 -9.15
CA LYS A 197 -16.65 -12.63 -8.80
C LYS A 197 -15.34 -13.41 -8.94
N ASN A 198 -14.53 -13.12 -9.96
CA ASN A 198 -13.20 -13.73 -10.14
C ASN A 198 -12.16 -13.33 -9.08
N ARG A 199 -12.47 -12.35 -8.23
CA ARG A 199 -11.60 -11.84 -7.15
C ARG A 199 -12.22 -11.97 -5.77
N GLU A 200 -13.35 -12.68 -5.65
CA GLU A 200 -14.07 -12.90 -4.40
C GLU A 200 -13.15 -13.38 -3.27
N GLU A 201 -12.32 -14.37 -3.56
CA GLU A 201 -11.38 -14.92 -2.58
C GLU A 201 -10.47 -13.85 -1.97
N ASP A 202 -9.90 -12.99 -2.81
CA ASP A 202 -9.01 -11.90 -2.38
C ASP A 202 -9.78 -10.76 -1.69
N LEU A 203 -11.02 -10.49 -2.10
CA LEU A 203 -11.84 -9.41 -1.52
C LEU A 203 -12.45 -9.78 -0.17
N LEU A 204 -12.67 -11.07 0.08
CA LEU A 204 -13.22 -11.60 1.34
C LEU A 204 -12.15 -12.21 2.26
N ALA A 205 -10.86 -12.15 1.91
CA ALA A 205 -9.80 -12.80 2.65
C ALA A 205 -9.76 -12.38 4.12
N PHE A 206 -9.90 -11.09 4.41
CA PHE A 206 -9.93 -10.58 5.78
C PHE A 206 -11.18 -11.00 6.55
N HIS A 207 -12.35 -11.07 5.89
CA HIS A 207 -13.59 -11.54 6.51
C HIS A 207 -13.49 -13.00 6.98
N ARG A 208 -12.70 -13.86 6.27
CA ARG A 208 -12.42 -15.25 6.68
C ARG A 208 -11.63 -15.36 7.97
N LEU A 209 -10.87 -14.34 8.35
CA LEU A 209 -10.11 -14.34 9.60
C LEU A 209 -10.98 -14.11 10.83
N ASN A 210 -12.27 -13.80 10.67
CA ASN A 210 -13.20 -13.46 11.76
C ASN A 210 -12.63 -12.45 12.76
N ALA A 211 -11.80 -11.52 12.28
CA ALA A 211 -11.22 -10.48 13.10
C ALA A 211 -12.30 -9.46 13.52
N PRO A 212 -12.09 -8.74 14.64
CA PRO A 212 -13.02 -7.70 15.07
C PRO A 212 -13.25 -6.65 13.96
N SER A 213 -14.52 -6.25 13.71
CA SER A 213 -14.88 -5.29 12.66
C SER A 213 -14.24 -3.91 12.82
N THR A 214 -13.79 -3.56 14.02
CA THR A 214 -13.01 -2.35 14.30
C THR A 214 -11.70 -2.31 13.50
N LEU A 215 -11.20 -3.46 13.05
CA LEU A 215 -9.99 -3.60 12.24
C LEU A 215 -10.25 -3.47 10.73
N ASN A 216 -11.53 -3.53 10.28
CA ASN A 216 -11.89 -3.43 8.87
C ASN A 216 -11.35 -2.15 8.22
N VAL A 217 -11.43 -1.02 8.93
CA VAL A 217 -10.92 0.27 8.46
C VAL A 217 -9.40 0.23 8.19
N THR A 218 -8.67 -0.61 8.91
CA THR A 218 -7.22 -0.73 8.74
C THR A 218 -6.86 -1.75 7.67
N PHE A 219 -7.46 -2.95 7.70
CA PHE A 219 -6.98 -4.08 6.92
C PHE A 219 -7.72 -4.32 5.59
N LEU A 220 -8.81 -3.60 5.34
CA LEU A 220 -9.50 -3.68 4.05
C LEU A 220 -9.04 -2.62 3.04
N ASN A 221 -8.02 -1.83 3.37
CA ASN A 221 -7.51 -0.79 2.47
C ASN A 221 -6.02 -0.49 2.68
N THR A 222 -5.45 0.25 1.72
CA THR A 222 -4.06 0.75 1.76
C THR A 222 -3.96 2.25 2.05
N ASN A 223 -5.02 2.87 2.58
CA ASN A 223 -5.08 4.32 2.83
C ASN A 223 -3.94 4.83 3.73
N SER A 224 -3.38 3.97 4.59
CA SER A 224 -2.23 4.33 5.44
C SER A 224 -1.00 4.67 4.61
N ILE A 225 -0.77 3.95 3.50
CA ILE A 225 0.29 4.24 2.53
C ILE A 225 -0.05 5.56 1.80
N GLU A 226 -1.27 5.69 1.26
CA GLU A 226 -1.69 6.92 0.55
C GLU A 226 -1.55 8.17 1.43
N ASN A 227 -1.91 8.08 2.71
CA ASN A 227 -1.79 9.19 3.68
C ASN A 227 -0.33 9.57 3.96
N GLY A 228 0.56 8.58 4.13
CA GLY A 228 2.00 8.84 4.28
C GLY A 228 2.58 9.57 3.07
N PHE A 229 2.13 9.18 1.86
CA PHE A 229 2.57 9.82 0.62
C PHE A 229 1.99 11.19 0.34
N ARG A 230 0.78 11.47 0.80
CA ARG A 230 0.23 12.82 0.71
C ARG A 230 1.13 13.81 1.45
N ASN A 231 1.56 13.48 2.66
CA ASN A 231 2.47 14.31 3.43
C ASN A 231 3.81 14.49 2.70
N LEU A 232 4.38 13.41 2.14
CA LEU A 232 5.61 13.47 1.35
C LEU A 232 5.46 14.35 0.10
N ARG A 233 4.31 14.29 -0.61
CA ARG A 233 4.04 15.14 -1.76
C ARG A 233 3.95 16.61 -1.38
N GLU A 234 3.31 16.94 -0.26
CA GLU A 234 3.26 18.31 0.25
C GLU A 234 4.66 18.86 0.53
N ASP A 235 5.55 18.02 1.08
CA ASP A 235 6.93 18.37 1.33
C ASP A 235 7.79 18.48 0.05
N THR A 236 7.42 17.77 -1.02
CA THR A 236 8.17 17.72 -2.29
C THR A 236 7.59 18.61 -3.40
N VAL A 237 6.51 19.36 -3.16
CA VAL A 237 5.85 20.25 -4.14
C VAL A 237 6.83 21.18 -4.86
N ASN A 238 7.91 21.61 -4.20
CA ASN A 238 8.92 22.48 -4.76
C ASN A 238 10.03 21.75 -5.55
N VAL A 239 10.02 20.42 -5.58
CA VAL A 239 10.96 19.60 -6.36
C VAL A 239 10.46 19.51 -7.81
N LYS A 240 10.91 20.43 -8.66
CA LYS A 240 10.41 20.60 -10.05
C LYS A 240 10.90 19.52 -11.04
N LYS A 241 11.90 18.72 -10.70
CA LYS A 241 12.42 17.60 -11.51
C LYS A 241 13.06 16.55 -10.62
N CYS A 242 12.52 15.34 -10.61
CA CYS A 242 13.30 14.16 -10.32
C CYS A 242 13.83 13.66 -11.65
N SER A 243 15.13 13.67 -11.89
CA SER A 243 15.75 13.07 -13.07
C SER A 243 16.00 11.59 -12.81
N HIS A 244 15.81 10.76 -13.85
CA HIS A 244 15.94 9.31 -13.77
C HIS A 244 17.26 8.82 -13.16
N LYS A 245 17.17 7.75 -12.34
CA LYS A 245 18.19 6.74 -11.95
C LYS A 245 19.64 7.16 -11.61
N LYS A 246 20.07 8.39 -11.87
CA LYS A 246 21.42 8.86 -11.48
C LYS A 246 21.43 9.73 -10.24
N ASP A 247 20.24 10.11 -9.73
CA ASP A 247 20.10 11.09 -8.64
C ASP A 247 19.27 10.55 -7.46
N ILE A 248 19.06 9.22 -7.40
CA ILE A 248 18.43 8.53 -6.26
C ILE A 248 19.43 7.59 -5.61
#